data_f522fe104efc104a1c7949ccebb4ac42
#
_entry.id   f522fe104efc104a1c7949ccebb4ac42
#
_cell.length_a   1.000
_cell.length_b   1.000
_cell.length_c   1.000
_cell.angle_alpha   90.00
_cell.angle_beta   90.00
_cell.angle_gamma   90.00
#
_symmetry.space_group_name_H-M   'P 1'
#
loop_
_entity.id
_entity.type
_entity.pdbx_description
1 polymer ?
#
loop_
_entity_poly.entity_id
_entity_poly.type
_entity_poly.pdbx_seq_one_letter_code
_entity_poly.pdbx_strand_id
1 'polypeptide(L)'
;MNNIAFVFPGQGSQSVGMMAAFGDLAVIRETFTEASDLLKLDLWKMATEGPAEDLAQTVNTQPLMLTAGIAVWRAWRSQDGAMPDRFAGHSLGEYSALVAAEVIRFSDAVLLVRFRAEAMQNAVPVGQGGIAAILGLDDDAVIAACAQAAQGEVVEPANFNSPGQLVISGTRTAVERAIEAAKAKGAKRAMMLPMSVPAHSSL
;
A
#
# COMPACT_ATOMS: atom_id res chain seq x y z
N MET A 1 -30.27 -9.28 5.91
CA MET A 1 -29.20 -8.86 4.99
C MET A 1 -27.96 -8.67 5.86
N ASN A 2 -26.92 -9.47 5.64
CA ASN A 2 -25.66 -9.29 6.36
C ASN A 2 -24.91 -8.15 5.66
N ASN A 3 -24.81 -6.99 6.30
CA ASN A 3 -24.02 -5.88 5.78
C ASN A 3 -22.52 -6.22 5.94
N ILE A 4 -21.95 -6.90 4.94
CA ILE A 4 -20.54 -7.29 4.91
C ILE A 4 -19.79 -6.35 3.96
N ALA A 5 -18.66 -5.81 4.42
CA ALA A 5 -17.70 -5.12 3.58
C ALA A 5 -16.34 -5.86 3.61
N PHE A 6 -15.74 -6.05 2.44
CA PHE A 6 -14.36 -6.51 2.32
C PHE A 6 -13.43 -5.32 2.11
N VAL A 7 -12.40 -5.23 2.94
CA VAL A 7 -11.42 -4.14 2.89
C VAL A 7 -10.04 -4.72 2.61
N PHE A 8 -9.36 -4.18 1.61
CA PHE A 8 -8.04 -4.63 1.19
C PHE A 8 -6.96 -3.61 1.59
N PRO A 9 -5.93 -4.04 2.33
CA PRO A 9 -4.86 -3.15 2.77
C PRO A 9 -3.97 -2.74 1.60
N GLY A 10 -3.25 -1.63 1.79
CA GLY A 10 -2.18 -1.16 0.91
C GLY A 10 -0.81 -1.67 1.29
N GLN A 11 0.22 -1.10 0.64
CA GLN A 11 1.63 -1.31 0.98
C GLN A 11 1.90 -0.87 2.44
N GLY A 12 2.74 -1.63 3.14
CA GLY A 12 3.05 -1.45 4.57
C GLY A 12 2.42 -2.52 5.46
N SER A 13 1.48 -3.31 4.92
CA SER A 13 0.81 -4.41 5.65
C SER A 13 1.49 -5.77 5.43
N GLN A 14 2.46 -5.86 4.52
CA GLN A 14 3.19 -7.09 4.22
C GLN A 14 4.15 -7.48 5.36
N SER A 15 4.28 -8.77 5.55
CA SER A 15 5.31 -9.37 6.42
C SER A 15 5.72 -10.73 5.90
N VAL A 16 6.98 -11.10 6.10
CA VAL A 16 7.44 -12.45 5.80
C VAL A 16 6.65 -13.44 6.65
N GLY A 17 6.18 -14.52 6.04
CA GLY A 17 5.34 -15.53 6.70
C GLY A 17 3.83 -15.18 6.74
N MET A 18 3.37 -14.05 6.20
CA MET A 18 1.97 -13.63 6.25
C MET A 18 0.99 -14.64 5.62
N MET A 19 1.48 -15.51 4.71
CA MET A 19 0.66 -16.53 4.06
C MET A 19 0.84 -17.93 4.66
N ALA A 20 1.67 -18.12 5.69
CA ALA A 20 2.01 -19.44 6.22
C ALA A 20 0.77 -20.21 6.74
N ALA A 21 -0.18 -19.51 7.39
CA ALA A 21 -1.40 -20.11 7.92
C ALA A 21 -2.39 -20.61 6.84
N PHE A 22 -2.18 -20.23 5.56
CA PHE A 22 -3.07 -20.56 4.45
C PHE A 22 -2.49 -21.59 3.49
N GLY A 23 -1.29 -22.14 3.77
CA GLY A 23 -0.52 -22.95 2.83
C GLY A 23 -1.19 -24.25 2.33
N ASP A 24 -2.11 -24.80 3.11
CA ASP A 24 -2.81 -26.04 2.78
C ASP A 24 -4.05 -25.84 1.88
N LEU A 25 -4.44 -24.61 1.64
CA LEU A 25 -5.57 -24.29 0.77
C LEU A 25 -5.11 -24.22 -0.69
N ALA A 26 -5.56 -25.18 -1.51
CA ALA A 26 -5.17 -25.27 -2.93
C ALA A 26 -5.40 -23.95 -3.69
N VAL A 27 -6.57 -23.31 -3.49
CA VAL A 27 -6.92 -22.03 -4.14
C VAL A 27 -5.94 -20.89 -3.84
N ILE A 28 -5.33 -20.89 -2.65
CA ILE A 28 -4.29 -19.93 -2.29
C ILE A 28 -3.04 -20.16 -3.15
N ARG A 29 -2.57 -21.41 -3.19
CA ARG A 29 -1.38 -21.80 -3.97
C ARG A 29 -1.58 -21.57 -5.46
N GLU A 30 -2.72 -21.89 -6.00
CA GLU A 30 -3.10 -21.69 -7.40
C GLU A 30 -3.08 -20.19 -7.75
N THR A 31 -3.62 -19.33 -6.88
CA THR A 31 -3.62 -17.86 -7.09
C THR A 31 -2.20 -17.31 -7.11
N PHE A 32 -1.34 -17.76 -6.19
CA PHE A 32 0.07 -17.35 -6.19
C PHE A 32 0.83 -17.89 -7.41
N THR A 33 0.55 -19.11 -7.86
CA THR A 33 1.14 -19.69 -9.07
C THR A 33 0.74 -18.86 -10.31
N GLU A 34 -0.55 -18.55 -10.47
CA GLU A 34 -1.06 -17.70 -11.57
C GLU A 34 -0.30 -16.38 -11.67
N ALA A 35 -0.15 -15.65 -10.55
CA ALA A 35 0.57 -14.37 -10.53
C ALA A 35 2.09 -14.53 -10.73
N SER A 36 2.69 -15.57 -10.16
CA SER A 36 4.11 -15.87 -10.29
C SER A 36 4.49 -16.19 -11.74
N ASP A 37 3.65 -16.94 -12.45
CA ASP A 37 3.84 -17.27 -13.85
C ASP A 37 3.79 -16.03 -14.76
N LEU A 38 2.90 -15.09 -14.47
CA LEU A 38 2.79 -13.83 -15.21
C LEU A 38 4.03 -12.94 -15.03
N LEU A 39 4.55 -12.87 -13.82
CA LEU A 39 5.67 -11.98 -13.47
C LEU A 39 7.05 -12.63 -13.58
N LYS A 40 7.10 -13.97 -13.73
CA LYS A 40 8.33 -14.77 -13.66
C LYS A 40 9.08 -14.58 -12.34
N LEU A 41 8.31 -14.46 -11.23
CA LEU A 41 8.79 -14.27 -9.86
C LEU A 41 8.11 -15.28 -8.94
N ASP A 42 8.83 -15.90 -8.03
CA ASP A 42 8.23 -16.77 -7.01
C ASP A 42 7.64 -15.94 -5.87
N LEU A 43 6.41 -15.46 -6.07
CA LEU A 43 5.69 -14.64 -5.09
C LEU A 43 5.34 -15.43 -3.84
N TRP A 44 5.12 -16.75 -3.95
CA TRP A 44 4.84 -17.58 -2.77
C TRP A 44 6.05 -17.65 -1.85
N LYS A 45 7.20 -17.99 -2.40
CA LYS A 45 8.45 -18.02 -1.64
C LYS A 45 8.75 -16.68 -1.00
N MET A 46 8.58 -15.59 -1.75
CA MET A 46 8.78 -14.24 -1.22
C MET A 46 7.84 -13.93 -0.05
N ALA A 47 6.54 -14.33 -0.14
CA ALA A 47 5.55 -14.10 0.92
C ALA A 47 5.81 -14.94 2.17
N THR A 48 6.36 -16.16 2.02
CA THR A 48 6.51 -17.11 3.13
C THR A 48 7.91 -17.12 3.74
N GLU A 49 8.94 -16.92 2.93
CA GLU A 49 10.35 -17.08 3.32
C GLU A 49 11.15 -15.76 3.21
N GLY A 50 10.64 -14.78 2.45
CA GLY A 50 11.33 -13.51 2.21
C GLY A 50 12.42 -13.59 1.12
N PRO A 51 13.51 -12.81 1.22
CA PRO A 51 13.88 -11.95 2.37
C PRO A 51 12.99 -10.70 2.52
N ALA A 52 13.02 -10.11 3.70
CA ALA A 52 12.18 -8.95 4.03
C ALA A 52 12.52 -7.72 3.16
N GLU A 53 13.77 -7.57 2.77
CA GLU A 53 14.26 -6.47 1.92
C GLU A 53 13.63 -6.53 0.53
N ASP A 54 13.53 -7.72 -0.07
CA ASP A 54 12.89 -7.91 -1.37
C ASP A 54 11.38 -7.69 -1.27
N LEU A 55 10.77 -8.18 -0.19
CA LEU A 55 9.35 -7.98 0.10
C LEU A 55 9.01 -6.48 0.27
N ALA A 56 9.92 -5.67 0.78
CA ALA A 56 9.72 -4.23 1.01
C ALA A 56 9.89 -3.37 -0.26
N GLN A 57 10.46 -3.92 -1.34
CA GLN A 57 10.59 -3.19 -2.60
C GLN A 57 9.20 -2.99 -3.24
N THR A 58 8.85 -1.73 -3.53
CA THR A 58 7.53 -1.36 -4.09
C THR A 58 7.15 -2.22 -5.30
N VAL A 59 8.11 -2.50 -6.18
CA VAL A 59 7.91 -3.33 -7.38
C VAL A 59 7.52 -4.77 -7.08
N ASN A 60 7.88 -5.29 -5.93
CA ASN A 60 7.52 -6.63 -5.46
C ASN A 60 6.29 -6.58 -4.52
N THR A 61 6.27 -5.59 -3.61
CA THR A 61 5.19 -5.44 -2.62
C THR A 61 3.82 -5.33 -3.28
N GLN A 62 3.69 -4.50 -4.33
CA GLN A 62 2.38 -4.24 -4.92
C GLN A 62 1.76 -5.49 -5.56
N PRO A 63 2.41 -6.22 -6.47
CA PRO A 63 1.81 -7.44 -7.01
C PRO A 63 1.64 -8.53 -5.96
N LEU A 64 2.54 -8.63 -4.98
CA LEU A 64 2.43 -9.63 -3.91
C LEU A 64 1.21 -9.36 -3.02
N MET A 65 0.97 -8.11 -2.60
CA MET A 65 -0.18 -7.75 -1.78
C MET A 65 -1.50 -7.89 -2.53
N LEU A 66 -1.54 -7.55 -3.83
CA LEU A 66 -2.69 -7.84 -4.68
C LEU A 66 -2.98 -9.35 -4.71
N THR A 67 -1.94 -10.16 -4.97
CA THR A 67 -2.06 -11.62 -5.03
C THR A 67 -2.55 -12.19 -3.72
N ALA A 68 -1.97 -11.78 -2.59
CA ALA A 68 -2.38 -12.23 -1.27
C ALA A 68 -3.84 -11.87 -0.96
N GLY A 69 -4.25 -10.63 -1.23
CA GLY A 69 -5.62 -10.18 -1.04
C GLY A 69 -6.63 -10.99 -1.86
N ILE A 70 -6.33 -11.24 -3.13
CA ILE A 70 -7.22 -12.03 -4.02
C ILE A 70 -7.17 -13.51 -3.66
N ALA A 71 -6.04 -14.05 -3.23
CA ALA A 71 -5.96 -15.42 -2.76
C ALA A 71 -6.88 -15.66 -1.54
N VAL A 72 -6.85 -14.76 -0.56
CA VAL A 72 -7.74 -14.82 0.62
C VAL A 72 -9.21 -14.62 0.20
N TRP A 73 -9.50 -13.72 -0.72
CA TRP A 73 -10.84 -13.53 -1.27
C TRP A 73 -11.36 -14.81 -1.97
N ARG A 74 -10.55 -15.43 -2.84
CA ARG A 74 -10.89 -16.70 -3.51
C ARG A 74 -11.09 -17.82 -2.49
N ALA A 75 -10.27 -17.88 -1.43
CA ALA A 75 -10.43 -18.84 -0.35
C ALA A 75 -11.76 -18.64 0.41
N TRP A 76 -12.13 -17.39 0.73
CA TRP A 76 -13.42 -17.07 1.31
C TRP A 76 -14.58 -17.57 0.43
N ARG A 77 -14.51 -17.33 -0.87
CA ARG A 77 -15.54 -17.76 -1.83
C ARG A 77 -15.59 -19.29 -1.99
N SER A 78 -14.46 -19.97 -1.95
CA SER A 78 -14.38 -21.45 -2.05
C SER A 78 -14.93 -22.18 -0.82
N GLN A 79 -15.11 -21.48 0.29
CA GLN A 79 -15.73 -21.95 1.54
C GLN A 79 -17.19 -21.47 1.69
N ASP A 80 -17.87 -21.18 0.59
CA ASP A 80 -19.25 -20.67 0.57
C ASP A 80 -19.40 -19.35 1.36
N GLY A 81 -18.34 -18.58 1.51
CA GLY A 81 -18.37 -17.27 2.17
C GLY A 81 -19.38 -16.33 1.50
N ALA A 82 -20.19 -15.64 2.32
CA ALA A 82 -21.22 -14.75 1.82
C ALA A 82 -20.64 -13.65 0.93
N MET A 83 -21.36 -13.28 -0.14
CA MET A 83 -20.99 -12.16 -0.99
C MET A 83 -21.12 -10.85 -0.20
N PRO A 84 -20.07 -10.01 -0.14
CA PRO A 84 -20.17 -8.72 0.51
C PRO A 84 -20.97 -7.72 -0.32
N ASP A 85 -21.58 -6.76 0.36
CA ASP A 85 -22.31 -5.66 -0.28
C ASP A 85 -21.39 -4.59 -0.83
N ARG A 86 -20.16 -4.52 -0.30
CA ARG A 86 -19.18 -3.49 -0.65
C ARG A 86 -17.76 -4.03 -0.60
N PHE A 87 -16.95 -3.48 -1.50
CA PHE A 87 -15.51 -3.63 -1.51
C PHE A 87 -14.83 -2.27 -1.37
N ALA A 88 -13.74 -2.20 -0.63
CA ALA A 88 -12.90 -1.02 -0.52
C ALA A 88 -11.43 -1.41 -0.42
N GLY A 89 -10.56 -0.51 -0.83
CA GLY A 89 -9.12 -0.74 -0.75
C GLY A 89 -8.34 0.55 -0.52
N HIS A 90 -7.25 0.46 0.24
CA HIS A 90 -6.36 1.58 0.48
C HIS A 90 -5.22 1.57 -0.53
N SER A 91 -5.10 2.61 -1.36
CA SER A 91 -4.05 2.75 -2.38
C SER A 91 -3.97 1.52 -3.28
N LEU A 92 -2.94 0.69 -3.16
CA LEU A 92 -2.83 -0.59 -3.85
C LEU A 92 -4.04 -1.51 -3.63
N GLY A 93 -4.59 -1.53 -2.42
CA GLY A 93 -5.74 -2.36 -2.07
C GLY A 93 -6.99 -2.07 -2.92
N GLU A 94 -7.10 -0.89 -3.53
CA GLU A 94 -8.17 -0.57 -4.47
C GLU A 94 -8.17 -1.50 -5.68
N TYR A 95 -7.00 -1.88 -6.20
CA TYR A 95 -6.90 -2.86 -7.29
C TYR A 95 -7.40 -4.24 -6.87
N SER A 96 -7.13 -4.65 -5.63
CA SER A 96 -7.70 -5.87 -5.06
C SER A 96 -9.22 -5.79 -4.94
N ALA A 97 -9.76 -4.64 -4.51
CA ALA A 97 -11.19 -4.40 -4.45
C ALA A 97 -11.85 -4.46 -5.84
N LEU A 98 -11.21 -3.88 -6.85
CA LEU A 98 -11.69 -3.91 -8.25
C LEU A 98 -11.68 -5.33 -8.83
N VAL A 99 -10.67 -6.14 -8.52
CA VAL A 99 -10.62 -7.56 -8.93
C VAL A 99 -11.71 -8.35 -8.21
N ALA A 100 -11.87 -8.19 -6.90
CA ALA A 100 -12.89 -8.88 -6.11
C ALA A 100 -14.32 -8.51 -6.53
N ALA A 101 -14.51 -7.28 -7.01
CA ALA A 101 -15.76 -6.77 -7.59
C ALA A 101 -15.95 -7.12 -9.08
N GLU A 102 -15.04 -7.91 -9.66
CA GLU A 102 -15.06 -8.34 -11.07
C GLU A 102 -14.97 -7.19 -12.10
N VAL A 103 -14.48 -6.02 -11.70
CA VAL A 103 -14.31 -4.85 -12.59
C VAL A 103 -13.09 -5.03 -13.50
N ILE A 104 -12.00 -5.61 -12.97
CA ILE A 104 -10.80 -5.95 -13.74
C ILE A 104 -10.41 -7.41 -13.51
N ARG A 105 -9.84 -8.05 -14.52
CA ARG A 105 -9.36 -9.44 -14.39
C ARG A 105 -8.11 -9.47 -13.52
N PHE A 106 -7.96 -10.54 -12.75
CA PHE A 106 -6.80 -10.70 -11.87
C PHE A 106 -5.48 -10.67 -12.64
N SER A 107 -5.39 -11.35 -13.78
CA SER A 107 -4.20 -11.35 -14.63
C SER A 107 -3.80 -9.94 -15.10
N ASP A 108 -4.78 -9.12 -15.47
CA ASP A 108 -4.52 -7.75 -15.91
C ASP A 108 -4.11 -6.87 -14.73
N ALA A 109 -4.75 -7.05 -13.58
CA ALA A 109 -4.43 -6.32 -12.36
C ALA A 109 -3.00 -6.61 -11.87
N VAL A 110 -2.53 -7.87 -11.94
CA VAL A 110 -1.15 -8.24 -11.58
C VAL A 110 -0.13 -7.46 -12.42
N LEU A 111 -0.32 -7.41 -13.74
CA LEU A 111 0.56 -6.67 -14.63
C LEU A 111 0.45 -5.15 -14.41
N LEU A 112 -0.77 -4.65 -14.20
CA LEU A 112 -1.03 -3.23 -13.96
C LEU A 112 -0.39 -2.72 -12.68
N VAL A 113 -0.49 -3.46 -11.58
CA VAL A 113 0.14 -3.03 -10.32
C VAL A 113 1.66 -3.17 -10.36
N ARG A 114 2.20 -4.10 -11.15
CA ARG A 114 3.63 -4.16 -11.43
C ARG A 114 4.08 -2.92 -12.19
N PHE A 115 3.40 -2.56 -13.26
CA PHE A 115 3.67 -1.33 -14.01
C PHE A 115 3.54 -0.08 -13.13
N ARG A 116 2.46 0.01 -12.31
CA ARG A 116 2.27 1.10 -11.34
C ARG A 116 3.47 1.22 -10.40
N ALA A 117 3.93 0.11 -9.84
CA ALA A 117 5.05 0.09 -8.92
C ALA A 117 6.36 0.56 -9.58
N GLU A 118 6.62 0.15 -10.82
CA GLU A 118 7.77 0.59 -11.60
C GLU A 118 7.69 2.08 -11.95
N ALA A 119 6.50 2.58 -12.34
CA ALA A 119 6.28 4.00 -12.60
C ALA A 119 6.52 4.84 -11.33
N MET A 120 6.00 4.41 -10.19
CA MET A 120 6.21 5.09 -8.90
C MET A 120 7.70 5.07 -8.49
N GLN A 121 8.40 3.95 -8.69
CA GLN A 121 9.82 3.85 -8.36
C GLN A 121 10.69 4.77 -9.23
N ASN A 122 10.27 5.00 -10.48
CA ASN A 122 10.98 5.83 -11.45
C ASN A 122 10.53 7.30 -11.45
N ALA A 123 9.52 7.66 -10.66
CA ALA A 123 8.97 9.03 -10.62
C ALA A 123 10.00 10.05 -10.14
N VAL A 124 10.83 9.65 -9.17
CA VAL A 124 11.96 10.45 -8.67
C VAL A 124 13.19 9.57 -8.47
N PRO A 125 14.42 10.13 -8.53
CA PRO A 125 15.63 9.40 -8.20
C PRO A 125 15.57 8.82 -6.78
N VAL A 126 16.17 7.64 -6.61
CA VAL A 126 16.21 6.95 -5.31
C VAL A 126 16.80 7.86 -4.23
N GLY A 127 16.10 7.97 -3.10
CA GLY A 127 16.50 8.79 -1.96
C GLY A 127 16.07 10.27 -2.03
N GLN A 128 15.53 10.74 -3.15
CA GLN A 128 15.01 12.11 -3.26
C GLN A 128 13.56 12.25 -2.81
N GLY A 129 12.78 11.17 -2.87
CA GLY A 129 11.42 11.12 -2.35
C GLY A 129 11.38 10.76 -0.86
N GLY A 130 10.30 11.17 -0.21
CA GLY A 130 10.01 10.85 1.19
C GLY A 130 8.52 10.75 1.46
N ILE A 131 8.18 9.97 2.48
CA ILE A 131 6.82 9.82 2.97
C ILE A 131 6.88 9.71 4.50
N ALA A 132 5.96 10.35 5.21
CA ALA A 132 5.95 10.36 6.67
C ALA A 132 4.54 10.24 7.23
N ALA A 133 4.43 9.60 8.40
CA ALA A 133 3.19 9.55 9.17
C ALA A 133 3.17 10.66 10.23
N ILE A 134 2.03 11.36 10.30
CA ILE A 134 1.75 12.39 11.31
C ILE A 134 0.56 11.91 12.14
N LEU A 135 0.74 11.82 13.45
CA LEU A 135 -0.26 11.32 14.38
C LEU A 135 -0.60 12.37 15.45
N GLY A 136 -1.88 12.46 15.78
CA GLY A 136 -2.39 13.28 16.87
C GLY A 136 -2.45 14.77 16.58
N LEU A 137 -2.49 15.14 15.29
CA LEU A 137 -2.71 16.51 14.83
C LEU A 137 -3.92 16.50 13.89
N ASP A 138 -4.71 17.56 13.87
CA ASP A 138 -5.84 17.69 12.95
C ASP A 138 -5.36 17.94 11.51
N ASP A 139 -6.27 17.72 10.55
CA ASP A 139 -5.96 17.77 9.13
C ASP A 139 -5.48 19.18 8.71
N ASP A 140 -6.14 20.23 9.18
CA ASP A 140 -5.81 21.62 8.83
C ASP A 140 -4.41 22.01 9.33
N ALA A 141 -4.03 21.54 10.52
CA ALA A 141 -2.71 21.80 11.09
C ALA A 141 -1.61 21.04 10.30
N VAL A 142 -1.90 19.84 9.81
CA VAL A 142 -0.96 19.09 8.93
C VAL A 142 -0.84 19.78 7.56
N ILE A 143 -1.94 20.22 6.96
CA ILE A 143 -1.94 21.00 5.71
C ILE A 143 -1.08 22.26 5.87
N ALA A 144 -1.28 23.00 6.98
CA ALA A 144 -0.48 24.19 7.29
C ALA A 144 1.01 23.88 7.50
N ALA A 145 1.34 22.73 8.13
CA ALA A 145 2.72 22.28 8.30
C ALA A 145 3.39 21.98 6.94
N CYS A 146 2.67 21.32 6.02
CA CYS A 146 3.15 21.08 4.65
C CYS A 146 3.39 22.39 3.90
N ALA A 147 2.43 23.31 3.93
CA ALA A 147 2.55 24.61 3.27
C ALA A 147 3.76 25.42 3.79
N GLN A 148 3.98 25.43 5.10
CA GLN A 148 5.13 26.08 5.74
C GLN A 148 6.46 25.43 5.34
N ALA A 149 6.47 24.11 5.18
CA ALA A 149 7.68 23.33 4.93
C ALA A 149 8.08 23.26 3.44
N ALA A 150 7.16 23.56 2.53
CA ALA A 150 7.37 23.39 1.08
C ALA A 150 8.57 24.22 0.57
N GLN A 151 8.63 25.52 0.87
CA GLN A 151 9.77 26.41 0.54
C GLN A 151 10.27 26.26 -0.91
N GLY A 152 9.33 26.07 -1.87
CA GLY A 152 9.65 25.85 -3.27
C GLY A 152 9.84 24.38 -3.68
N GLU A 153 9.79 23.45 -2.74
CA GLU A 153 9.78 22.01 -2.97
C GLU A 153 8.37 21.45 -2.76
N VAL A 154 8.16 20.18 -3.15
CA VAL A 154 6.88 19.48 -2.98
C VAL A 154 6.85 18.80 -1.62
N VAL A 155 5.84 19.10 -0.80
CA VAL A 155 5.36 18.27 0.31
C VAL A 155 3.88 18.48 0.49
N GLU A 156 3.11 17.40 0.46
CA GLU A 156 1.65 17.43 0.39
C GLU A 156 1.04 16.41 1.35
N PRO A 157 -0.16 16.67 1.89
CA PRO A 157 -0.99 15.64 2.50
C PRO A 157 -1.33 14.57 1.46
N ALA A 158 -0.98 13.32 1.73
CA ALA A 158 -1.10 12.21 0.79
C ALA A 158 -2.26 11.26 1.12
N ASN A 159 -2.40 10.87 2.42
CA ASN A 159 -3.47 9.99 2.86
C ASN A 159 -4.12 10.53 4.13
N PHE A 160 -5.42 10.73 4.10
CA PHE A 160 -6.28 11.05 5.25
C PHE A 160 -6.87 9.74 5.79
N ASN A 161 -6.10 9.05 6.63
CA ASN A 161 -6.43 7.69 7.05
C ASN A 161 -7.54 7.63 8.11
N SER A 162 -7.49 8.52 9.08
CA SER A 162 -8.51 8.69 10.12
C SER A 162 -8.30 10.03 10.82
N PRO A 163 -9.27 10.52 11.61
CA PRO A 163 -9.07 11.72 12.41
C PRO A 163 -7.78 11.67 13.21
N GLY A 164 -6.88 12.62 12.97
CA GLY A 164 -5.57 12.71 13.62
C GLY A 164 -4.54 11.69 13.12
N GLN A 165 -4.74 11.08 11.95
CA GLN A 165 -3.76 10.20 11.32
C GLN A 165 -3.64 10.50 9.83
N LEU A 166 -2.63 11.27 9.46
CA LEU A 166 -2.31 11.61 8.08
C LEU A 166 -0.95 11.04 7.67
N VAL A 167 -0.83 10.83 6.36
CA VAL A 167 0.46 10.61 5.70
C VAL A 167 0.76 11.83 4.84
N ILE A 168 2.00 12.32 4.88
CA ILE A 168 2.52 13.36 4.00
C ILE A 168 3.58 12.79 3.07
N SER A 169 3.69 13.35 1.87
CA SER A 169 4.57 12.85 0.81
C SER A 169 5.17 14.00 0.02
N GLY A 170 6.38 13.83 -0.51
CA GLY A 170 7.05 14.86 -1.28
C GLY A 170 8.55 14.62 -1.44
N THR A 171 9.32 15.71 -1.67
CA THR A 171 10.78 15.62 -1.61
C THR A 171 11.22 15.30 -0.18
N ARG A 172 12.26 14.52 -0.03
CA ARG A 172 12.75 14.06 1.28
C ARG A 172 13.02 15.23 2.21
N THR A 173 13.70 16.26 1.73
CA THR A 173 14.05 17.45 2.49
C THR A 173 12.82 18.24 2.96
N ALA A 174 11.81 18.40 2.10
CA ALA A 174 10.58 19.08 2.48
C ALA A 174 9.73 18.26 3.46
N VAL A 175 9.70 16.92 3.30
CA VAL A 175 9.03 16.02 4.26
C VAL A 175 9.71 16.08 5.63
N GLU A 176 11.05 16.11 5.70
CA GLU A 176 11.79 16.27 6.95
C GLU A 176 11.47 17.60 7.64
N ARG A 177 11.41 18.72 6.90
CA ARG A 177 10.95 20.01 7.43
C ARG A 177 9.50 19.98 7.93
N ALA A 178 8.61 19.29 7.18
CA ALA A 178 7.20 19.17 7.56
C ALA A 178 7.02 18.34 8.84
N ILE A 179 7.84 17.31 9.07
CA ILE A 179 7.88 16.57 10.33
C ILE A 179 8.17 17.52 11.50
N GLU A 180 9.20 18.37 11.38
CA GLU A 180 9.55 19.31 12.45
C GLU A 180 8.47 20.38 12.65
N ALA A 181 7.87 20.89 11.57
CA ALA A 181 6.74 21.82 11.65
C ALA A 181 5.52 21.18 12.32
N ALA A 182 5.21 19.92 12.03
CA ALA A 182 4.13 19.18 12.67
C ALA A 182 4.38 18.95 14.17
N LYS A 183 5.62 18.59 14.56
CA LYS A 183 6.00 18.48 15.97
C LYS A 183 5.82 19.80 16.71
N ALA A 184 6.27 20.90 16.12
CA ALA A 184 6.11 22.24 16.69
C ALA A 184 4.63 22.65 16.88
N LYS A 185 3.73 22.10 16.05
CA LYS A 185 2.27 22.29 16.16
C LYS A 185 1.60 21.29 17.12
N GLY A 186 2.34 20.41 17.77
CA GLY A 186 1.83 19.49 18.78
C GLY A 186 1.49 18.08 18.29
N ALA A 187 2.01 17.65 17.14
CA ALA A 187 1.87 16.27 16.71
C ALA A 187 2.41 15.30 17.77
N LYS A 188 1.61 14.31 18.17
CA LYS A 188 2.03 13.30 19.16
C LYS A 188 3.16 12.42 18.61
N ARG A 189 3.16 12.19 17.32
CA ARG A 189 4.20 11.44 16.60
C ARG A 189 4.29 11.94 15.16
N ALA A 190 5.49 12.19 14.68
CA ALA A 190 5.78 12.53 13.29
C ALA A 190 7.10 11.85 12.91
N MET A 191 7.06 10.97 11.90
CA MET A 191 8.21 10.12 11.55
C MET A 191 8.22 9.72 10.09
N MET A 192 9.42 9.63 9.51
CA MET A 192 9.60 9.02 8.18
C MET A 192 9.13 7.57 8.18
N LEU A 193 8.50 7.17 7.09
CA LEU A 193 8.21 5.76 6.80
C LEU A 193 9.35 5.14 5.97
N PRO A 194 9.58 3.82 6.07
CA PRO A 194 10.67 3.13 5.36
C PRO A 194 10.34 2.93 3.87
N MET A 195 9.91 3.98 3.20
CA MET A 195 9.57 4.03 1.78
C MET A 195 10.20 5.26 1.17
N SER A 196 10.82 5.10 0.00
CA SER A 196 11.51 6.20 -0.70
C SER A 196 10.73 6.77 -1.88
N VAL A 197 9.56 6.21 -2.18
CA VAL A 197 8.70 6.71 -3.27
C VAL A 197 7.72 7.74 -2.71
N PRO A 198 7.65 8.97 -3.29
CA PRO A 198 6.75 10.03 -2.84
C PRO A 198 5.32 9.78 -3.35
N ALA A 199 4.73 8.66 -2.92
CA ALA A 199 3.41 8.23 -3.36
C ALA A 199 2.32 9.26 -3.01
N HIS A 200 1.32 9.41 -3.89
CA HIS A 200 0.17 10.30 -3.70
C HIS A 200 0.54 11.79 -3.55
N SER A 201 1.65 12.22 -4.13
CA SER A 201 2.03 13.62 -4.29
C SER A 201 2.08 14.03 -5.76
N SER A 202 2.34 15.29 -6.04
CA SER A 202 2.51 15.81 -7.40
C SER A 202 3.86 15.49 -8.07
N LEU A 203 4.72 14.72 -7.39
CA LEU A 203 6.01 14.23 -7.91
C LEU A 203 5.87 12.98 -8.74
#